data_2b7f8d9dfaab1e74dc3547453582bf2c
#
_entry.id   2b7f8d9dfaab1e74dc3547453582bf2c
#
_cell.length_a   1.000
_cell.length_b   1.000
_cell.length_c   1.000
_cell.angle_alpha   90.00
_cell.angle_beta   90.00
_cell.angle_gamma   90.00
#
_symmetry.space_group_name_H-M   'P 1'
#
loop_
_entity.id
_entity.type
_entity.pdbx_description
1 polymer ?
#
loop_
_entity_poly.entity_id
_entity_poly.type
_entity_poly.pdbx_seq_one_letter_code
_entity_poly.pdbx_strand_id
1 'polypeptide(L)'
;MNLIPFINSREDHAFHTWLWRALRRGEFPLAFARLWADSGVERRVLIDIGARIEEVLLGRGDNDSKADRLGRLAVRVARLLGTHAYDEKSPQRQLVGMLFQFADARRVPPGDARNDYLLMLGYIVGAAEIAIATSMALGTPCETALSELEKDSDWLSDMALLAIHGHGLPVSRTDVKDTIRFGMTAHGRLGDWLLPEKIESVRVGSAARLARFLGVNDLRGVSVSEAAGRIRDRASVQLGA
;
A
#
# COMPACT_ATOMS: atom_id res chain seq x y z
N MET A 1 -22.03 4.92 17.44
CA MET A 1 -20.67 4.44 17.56
C MET A 1 -19.87 5.51 18.29
N ASN A 2 -19.46 5.25 19.52
CA ASN A 2 -18.70 6.23 20.34
C ASN A 2 -17.21 6.11 19.97
N LEU A 3 -16.68 7.10 19.26
CA LEU A 3 -15.29 7.16 18.79
C LEU A 3 -14.34 7.87 19.78
N ILE A 4 -14.84 8.12 21.00
CA ILE A 4 -14.18 8.92 22.03
C ILE A 4 -12.95 8.27 22.71
N PRO A 5 -12.69 6.94 22.70
CA PRO A 5 -11.59 6.37 23.46
C PRO A 5 -10.16 6.64 22.95
N PHE A 6 -9.98 7.31 21.81
CA PHE A 6 -8.70 7.34 21.11
C PHE A 6 -8.01 8.72 21.05
N ILE A 7 -8.47 9.71 21.78
CA ILE A 7 -7.92 11.07 21.76
C ILE A 7 -6.95 11.22 22.95
N ASN A 8 -5.65 11.01 22.70
CA ASN A 8 -4.62 11.13 23.74
C ASN A 8 -3.79 12.42 23.71
N SER A 9 -3.89 13.23 22.65
CA SER A 9 -3.13 14.47 22.52
C SER A 9 -3.94 15.64 21.94
N ARG A 10 -3.41 16.87 22.08
CA ARG A 10 -4.02 18.09 21.51
C ARG A 10 -4.01 18.06 19.96
N GLU A 11 -3.02 17.41 19.38
CA GLU A 11 -2.84 17.27 17.92
C GLU A 11 -3.83 16.23 17.36
N ASP A 12 -4.02 15.11 18.07
CA ASP A 12 -5.03 14.11 17.73
C ASP A 12 -6.42 14.73 17.75
N HIS A 13 -6.68 15.64 18.70
CA HIS A 13 -7.95 16.35 18.77
C HIS A 13 -8.22 17.23 17.55
N ALA A 14 -7.21 17.92 17.02
CA ALA A 14 -7.33 18.75 15.83
C ALA A 14 -7.64 17.91 14.59
N PHE A 15 -6.94 16.79 14.40
CA PHE A 15 -7.17 15.85 13.32
C PHE A 15 -8.58 15.23 13.39
N HIS A 16 -9.00 14.75 14.54
CA HIS A 16 -10.34 14.21 14.74
C HIS A 16 -11.43 15.25 14.48
N THR A 17 -11.23 16.48 14.92
CA THR A 17 -12.17 17.58 14.66
C THR A 17 -12.29 17.88 13.18
N TRP A 18 -11.16 17.91 12.45
CA TRP A 18 -11.14 18.07 11.00
C TRP A 18 -11.90 16.94 10.29
N LEU A 19 -11.60 15.69 10.63
CA LEU A 19 -12.23 14.50 10.04
C LEU A 19 -13.75 14.54 10.23
N TRP A 20 -14.20 14.73 11.47
CA TRP A 20 -15.64 14.78 11.77
C TRP A 20 -16.36 15.92 11.07
N ARG A 21 -15.71 17.07 10.96
CA ARG A 21 -16.27 18.21 10.22
C ARG A 21 -16.44 17.88 8.74
N ALA A 22 -15.42 17.28 8.13
CA ALA A 22 -15.45 16.88 6.73
C ALA A 22 -16.55 15.83 6.46
N LEU A 23 -16.64 14.79 7.32
CA LEU A 23 -17.67 13.74 7.19
C LEU A 23 -19.10 14.29 7.36
N ARG A 24 -19.33 15.15 8.34
CA ARG A 24 -20.67 15.76 8.59
C ARG A 24 -21.15 16.66 7.46
N ARG A 25 -20.22 17.29 6.74
CA ARG A 25 -20.53 18.18 5.62
C ARG A 25 -20.60 17.49 4.28
N GLY A 26 -20.25 16.17 4.21
CA GLY A 26 -20.10 15.47 2.94
C GLY A 26 -18.92 15.98 2.10
N GLU A 27 -17.94 16.61 2.73
CA GLU A 27 -16.75 17.17 2.10
C GLU A 27 -15.53 16.23 2.19
N PHE A 28 -15.69 15.10 2.87
CA PHE A 28 -14.57 14.19 3.14
C PHE A 28 -13.86 13.70 1.86
N PRO A 29 -14.54 13.34 0.75
CA PRO A 29 -13.86 12.92 -0.47
C PRO A 29 -12.91 13.99 -1.03
N LEU A 30 -13.34 15.26 -1.02
CA LEU A 30 -12.53 16.38 -1.48
C LEU A 30 -11.39 16.69 -0.50
N ALA A 31 -11.64 16.61 0.81
CA ALA A 31 -10.64 16.80 1.83
C ALA A 31 -9.57 15.70 1.77
N PHE A 32 -9.99 14.45 1.56
CA PHE A 32 -9.10 13.31 1.33
C PHE A 32 -8.21 13.53 0.09
N ALA A 33 -8.80 13.92 -1.04
CA ALA A 33 -8.04 14.19 -2.25
C ALA A 33 -7.01 15.32 -2.10
N ARG A 34 -7.30 16.33 -1.27
CA ARG A 34 -6.34 17.40 -0.95
C ARG A 34 -5.22 16.89 -0.04
N LEU A 35 -5.55 16.03 0.92
CA LEU A 35 -4.57 15.45 1.85
C LEU A 35 -3.51 14.61 1.11
N TRP A 36 -3.88 13.97 0.00
CA TRP A 36 -3.03 13.10 -0.80
C TRP A 36 -2.62 13.69 -2.15
N ALA A 37 -2.67 15.02 -2.30
CA ALA A 37 -2.42 15.68 -3.59
C ALA A 37 -1.01 15.43 -4.16
N ASP A 38 -0.04 15.15 -3.31
CA ASP A 38 1.36 14.87 -3.64
C ASP A 38 1.69 13.38 -3.82
N SER A 39 0.69 12.49 -3.66
CA SER A 39 0.87 11.04 -3.80
C SER A 39 1.16 10.56 -5.24
N GLY A 40 1.02 11.44 -6.23
CA GLY A 40 1.13 11.11 -7.67
C GLY A 40 -0.05 10.30 -8.20
N VAL A 41 -1.14 10.19 -7.45
CA VAL A 41 -2.40 9.56 -7.87
C VAL A 41 -3.35 10.64 -8.40
N GLU A 42 -4.06 10.32 -9.48
CA GLU A 42 -5.04 11.26 -10.05
C GLU A 42 -6.10 11.67 -9.04
N ARG A 43 -6.43 12.96 -9.01
CA ARG A 43 -7.39 13.53 -8.06
C ARG A 43 -8.74 12.83 -8.05
N ARG A 44 -9.27 12.40 -9.21
CA ARG A 44 -10.54 11.68 -9.29
C ARG A 44 -10.52 10.37 -8.56
N VAL A 45 -9.39 9.61 -8.66
CA VAL A 45 -9.20 8.33 -7.97
C VAL A 45 -9.15 8.55 -6.46
N LEU A 46 -8.47 9.61 -6.01
CA LEU A 46 -8.44 9.98 -4.60
C LEU A 46 -9.84 10.36 -4.09
N ILE A 47 -10.65 11.08 -4.87
CA ILE A 47 -12.04 11.40 -4.53
C ILE A 47 -12.86 10.11 -4.39
N ASP A 48 -12.72 9.16 -5.30
CA ASP A 48 -13.43 7.87 -5.25
C ASP A 48 -13.03 7.05 -4.01
N ILE A 49 -11.75 6.99 -3.67
CA ILE A 49 -11.27 6.33 -2.45
C ILE A 49 -11.90 7.01 -1.23
N GLY A 50 -11.84 8.34 -1.17
CA GLY A 50 -12.43 9.12 -0.09
C GLY A 50 -13.94 8.89 0.05
N ALA A 51 -14.67 8.83 -1.05
CA ALA A 51 -16.12 8.56 -1.06
C ALA A 51 -16.44 7.16 -0.51
N ARG A 52 -15.66 6.14 -0.88
CA ARG A 52 -15.82 4.77 -0.36
C ARG A 52 -15.53 4.69 1.14
N ILE A 53 -14.51 5.41 1.62
CA ILE A 53 -14.20 5.49 3.05
C ILE A 53 -15.36 6.18 3.79
N GLU A 54 -15.84 7.32 3.28
CA GLU A 54 -16.97 8.06 3.85
C GLU A 54 -18.22 7.19 3.95
N GLU A 55 -18.55 6.47 2.87
CA GLU A 55 -19.68 5.55 2.82
C GLU A 55 -19.62 4.50 3.93
N VAL A 56 -18.47 3.86 4.13
CA VAL A 56 -18.28 2.84 5.16
C VAL A 56 -18.30 3.45 6.56
N LEU A 57 -17.64 4.60 6.76
CA LEU A 57 -17.61 5.28 8.06
C LEU A 57 -19.00 5.77 8.50
N LEU A 58 -19.81 6.26 7.56
CA LEU A 58 -21.19 6.70 7.82
C LEU A 58 -22.21 5.54 7.88
N GLY A 59 -21.73 4.31 7.63
CA GLY A 59 -22.59 3.12 7.71
C GLY A 59 -23.50 2.94 6.52
N ARG A 60 -23.19 3.56 5.41
CA ARG A 60 -23.90 3.40 4.14
C ARG A 60 -23.28 2.23 3.36
N GLY A 61 -24.10 1.35 2.77
CA GLY A 61 -23.67 0.25 1.91
C GLY A 61 -23.94 -1.16 2.43
N ASP A 62 -23.70 -2.16 1.56
CA ASP A 62 -24.08 -3.56 1.71
C ASP A 62 -23.43 -4.32 2.89
N ASN A 63 -24.01 -5.51 3.18
CA ASN A 63 -23.79 -6.37 4.34
C ASN A 63 -22.42 -7.03 4.49
N ASP A 64 -21.43 -6.76 3.64
CA ASP A 64 -20.04 -7.08 3.94
C ASP A 64 -19.65 -6.45 5.27
N SER A 65 -18.97 -7.17 6.13
CA SER A 65 -18.59 -6.61 7.42
C SER A 65 -17.84 -5.28 7.18
N LYS A 66 -18.33 -4.19 7.79
CA LYS A 66 -17.71 -2.86 7.65
C LYS A 66 -16.22 -2.89 7.94
N ALA A 67 -15.82 -3.77 8.86
CA ALA A 67 -14.44 -4.00 9.22
C ALA A 67 -13.59 -4.50 8.04
N ASP A 68 -14.10 -5.45 7.24
CA ASP A 68 -13.37 -6.00 6.10
C ASP A 68 -13.22 -4.96 4.99
N ARG A 69 -14.27 -4.20 4.69
CA ARG A 69 -14.21 -3.11 3.71
C ARG A 69 -13.22 -2.03 4.13
N LEU A 70 -13.24 -1.61 5.39
CA LEU A 70 -12.28 -0.64 5.93
C LEU A 70 -10.84 -1.18 5.92
N GLY A 71 -10.64 -2.45 6.23
CA GLY A 71 -9.32 -3.08 6.19
C GLY A 71 -8.70 -3.01 4.79
N ARG A 72 -9.45 -3.41 3.77
CA ARG A 72 -8.99 -3.31 2.36
C ARG A 72 -8.71 -1.87 1.93
N LEU A 73 -9.58 -0.92 2.30
CA LEU A 73 -9.37 0.50 2.01
C LEU A 73 -8.15 1.06 2.75
N ALA A 74 -7.96 0.66 4.01
CA ALA A 74 -6.81 1.09 4.81
C ALA A 74 -5.48 0.67 4.18
N VAL A 75 -5.37 -0.57 3.66
CA VAL A 75 -4.17 -1.03 2.95
C VAL A 75 -3.92 -0.20 1.69
N ARG A 76 -4.95 0.07 0.89
CA ARG A 76 -4.83 0.94 -0.29
C ARG A 76 -4.37 2.34 0.05
N VAL A 77 -4.87 2.90 1.16
CA VAL A 77 -4.47 4.24 1.61
C VAL A 77 -3.06 4.22 2.20
N ALA A 78 -2.65 3.14 2.89
CA ALA A 78 -1.28 2.98 3.36
C ALA A 78 -0.26 3.07 2.22
N ARG A 79 -0.61 2.60 1.01
CA ARG A 79 0.23 2.75 -0.19
C ARG A 79 0.49 4.21 -0.56
N LEU A 80 -0.41 5.13 -0.21
CA LEU A 80 -0.26 6.56 -0.51
C LEU A 80 0.68 7.28 0.45
N LEU A 81 1.06 6.66 1.58
CA LEU A 81 1.87 7.32 2.62
C LEU A 81 3.20 7.85 2.07
N GLY A 82 3.92 7.08 1.24
CA GLY A 82 5.20 7.55 0.67
C GLY A 82 6.13 8.14 1.75
N THR A 83 6.55 9.40 1.56
CA THR A 83 7.40 10.13 2.50
C THR A 83 6.70 10.45 3.83
N HIS A 84 5.37 10.51 3.86
CA HIS A 84 4.59 10.74 5.09
C HIS A 84 4.62 9.54 6.05
N ALA A 85 5.15 8.40 5.62
CA ALA A 85 5.29 7.23 6.48
C ALA A 85 6.23 7.48 7.67
N TYR A 86 7.20 8.36 7.51
CA TYR A 86 8.21 8.67 8.54
C TYR A 86 7.76 9.71 9.56
N ASP A 87 6.76 10.51 9.23
CA ASP A 87 6.21 11.50 10.14
C ASP A 87 4.96 10.94 10.83
N GLU A 88 5.14 10.46 12.06
CA GLU A 88 4.06 9.89 12.87
C GLU A 88 2.93 10.88 13.15
N LYS A 89 3.23 12.17 13.12
CA LYS A 89 2.26 13.24 13.39
C LYS A 89 1.56 13.72 12.12
N SER A 90 1.97 13.24 10.94
CA SER A 90 1.32 13.66 9.71
C SER A 90 -0.16 13.26 9.70
N PRO A 91 -1.05 14.15 9.22
CA PRO A 91 -2.47 13.83 9.11
C PRO A 91 -2.73 12.59 8.24
N GLN A 92 -1.87 12.34 7.24
CA GLN A 92 -1.93 11.16 6.37
C GLN A 92 -1.74 9.88 7.18
N ARG A 93 -0.70 9.83 8.02
CA ARG A 93 -0.42 8.66 8.86
C ARG A 93 -1.49 8.45 9.93
N GLN A 94 -1.94 9.53 10.56
CA GLN A 94 -3.04 9.48 11.53
C GLN A 94 -4.32 8.90 10.89
N LEU A 95 -4.66 9.32 9.66
CA LEU A 95 -5.80 8.77 8.93
C LEU A 95 -5.66 7.27 8.68
N VAL A 96 -4.51 6.81 8.18
CA VAL A 96 -4.26 5.39 7.93
C VAL A 96 -4.37 4.59 9.22
N GLY A 97 -3.70 5.02 10.28
CA GLY A 97 -3.77 4.36 11.59
C GLY A 97 -5.19 4.24 12.12
N MET A 98 -5.99 5.30 11.98
CA MET A 98 -7.39 5.32 12.38
C MET A 98 -8.25 4.36 11.54
N LEU A 99 -8.05 4.31 10.23
CA LEU A 99 -8.79 3.37 9.36
C LEU A 99 -8.54 1.92 9.76
N PHE A 100 -7.30 1.56 10.09
CA PHE A 100 -6.98 0.22 10.60
C PHE A 100 -7.61 -0.05 11.97
N GLN A 101 -7.66 0.94 12.86
CA GLN A 101 -8.34 0.79 14.16
C GLN A 101 -9.84 0.53 14.01
N PHE A 102 -10.48 1.17 13.03
CA PHE A 102 -11.89 0.94 12.72
C PHE A 102 -12.15 -0.38 11.98
N ALA A 103 -11.15 -0.86 11.22
CA ALA A 103 -11.26 -2.13 10.53
C ALA A 103 -11.42 -3.31 11.50
N ASP A 104 -10.52 -3.47 12.40
CA ASP A 104 -10.54 -4.38 13.58
C ASP A 104 -9.19 -4.27 14.29
N ALA A 105 -9.18 -3.88 15.54
CA ALA A 105 -7.94 -3.81 16.32
C ALA A 105 -7.17 -5.15 16.40
N ARG A 106 -7.86 -6.28 16.21
CA ARG A 106 -7.25 -7.62 16.18
C ARG A 106 -6.52 -7.96 14.88
N ARG A 107 -6.79 -7.20 13.80
CA ARG A 107 -6.18 -7.38 12.48
C ARG A 107 -4.96 -6.48 12.24
N VAL A 108 -4.48 -5.85 13.28
CA VAL A 108 -3.27 -5.01 13.24
C VAL A 108 -2.41 -5.41 14.44
N PRO A 109 -1.10 -5.59 14.28
CA PRO A 109 -0.19 -5.87 15.38
C PRO A 109 -0.32 -4.80 16.50
N PRO A 110 -0.22 -5.18 17.76
CA PRO A 110 -0.33 -4.24 18.88
C PRO A 110 0.94 -3.39 19.05
N GLY A 111 0.76 -2.20 19.64
CA GLY A 111 1.86 -1.36 20.11
C GLY A 111 2.79 -0.84 18.99
N ASP A 112 4.08 -0.82 19.25
CA ASP A 112 5.11 -0.26 18.35
C ASP A 112 5.20 -1.03 17.03
N ALA A 113 4.97 -2.35 17.04
CA ALA A 113 4.91 -3.19 15.84
C ALA A 113 3.84 -2.72 14.81
N ARG A 114 2.84 -1.95 15.24
CA ARG A 114 1.84 -1.38 14.34
C ARG A 114 2.45 -0.41 13.34
N ASN A 115 3.35 0.43 13.80
CA ASN A 115 3.97 1.45 12.97
C ASN A 115 4.81 0.81 11.86
N ASP A 116 5.60 -0.19 12.23
CA ASP A 116 6.43 -0.95 11.29
C ASP A 116 5.57 -1.73 10.30
N TYR A 117 4.48 -2.33 10.78
CA TYR A 117 3.53 -3.04 9.95
C TYR A 117 2.88 -2.13 8.89
N LEU A 118 2.41 -0.95 9.27
CA LEU A 118 1.79 0.00 8.35
C LEU A 118 2.78 0.48 7.29
N LEU A 119 4.01 0.72 7.71
CA LEU A 119 5.10 1.13 6.82
C LEU A 119 5.44 0.01 5.82
N MET A 120 5.64 -1.21 6.32
CA MET A 120 5.92 -2.38 5.48
C MET A 120 4.79 -2.66 4.49
N LEU A 121 3.52 -2.58 4.90
CA LEU A 121 2.39 -2.74 3.99
C LEU A 121 2.43 -1.76 2.82
N GLY A 122 2.72 -0.49 3.09
CA GLY A 122 2.85 0.52 2.05
C GLY A 122 3.92 0.17 1.01
N TYR A 123 5.08 -0.32 1.46
CA TYR A 123 6.16 -0.79 0.57
C TYR A 123 5.79 -2.07 -0.17
N ILE A 124 5.15 -3.02 0.49
CA ILE A 124 4.71 -4.28 -0.12
C ILE A 124 3.71 -4.01 -1.25
N VAL A 125 2.71 -3.16 -1.01
CA VAL A 125 1.74 -2.79 -2.06
C VAL A 125 2.43 -2.09 -3.21
N GLY A 126 3.35 -1.17 -2.94
CA GLY A 126 4.13 -0.50 -3.98
C GLY A 126 5.01 -1.45 -4.77
N ALA A 127 5.64 -2.42 -4.11
CA ALA A 127 6.43 -3.45 -4.76
C ALA A 127 5.56 -4.37 -5.63
N ALA A 128 4.37 -4.74 -5.18
CA ALA A 128 3.41 -5.52 -5.96
C ALA A 128 2.97 -4.79 -7.23
N GLU A 129 2.63 -3.51 -7.13
CA GLU A 129 2.28 -2.68 -8.29
C GLU A 129 3.44 -2.63 -9.31
N ILE A 130 4.67 -2.47 -8.85
CA ILE A 130 5.87 -2.47 -9.69
C ILE A 130 6.11 -3.84 -10.32
N ALA A 131 6.00 -4.92 -9.55
CA ALA A 131 6.19 -6.29 -10.04
C ALA A 131 5.19 -6.65 -11.14
N ILE A 132 3.91 -6.33 -10.94
CA ILE A 132 2.85 -6.54 -11.93
C ILE A 132 3.10 -5.68 -13.16
N ALA A 133 3.38 -4.38 -13.00
CA ALA A 133 3.69 -3.49 -14.11
C ALA A 133 4.91 -3.95 -14.91
N THR A 134 5.92 -4.52 -14.24
CA THR A 134 7.11 -5.13 -14.86
C THR A 134 6.73 -6.36 -15.68
N SER A 135 5.93 -7.27 -15.12
CA SER A 135 5.44 -8.46 -15.83
C SER A 135 4.61 -8.09 -17.06
N MET A 136 3.77 -7.07 -16.94
CA MET A 136 3.00 -6.54 -18.06
C MET A 136 3.89 -5.92 -19.14
N ALA A 137 4.97 -5.23 -18.75
CA ALA A 137 5.96 -4.69 -19.69
C ALA A 137 6.71 -5.81 -20.46
N LEU A 138 6.81 -6.99 -19.88
CA LEU A 138 7.37 -8.21 -20.48
C LEU A 138 6.33 -9.04 -21.25
N GLY A 139 5.09 -8.58 -21.36
CA GLY A 139 4.04 -9.22 -22.14
C GLY A 139 3.09 -10.13 -21.34
N THR A 140 3.25 -10.22 -20.01
CA THR A 140 2.35 -11.03 -19.18
C THR A 140 1.05 -10.24 -18.90
N PRO A 141 -0.14 -10.81 -19.11
CA PRO A 141 -1.40 -10.17 -18.72
C PRO A 141 -1.47 -9.86 -17.22
N CYS A 142 -2.13 -8.76 -16.84
CA CYS A 142 -2.22 -8.30 -15.45
C CYS A 142 -2.74 -9.38 -14.50
N GLU A 143 -3.81 -10.07 -14.87
CA GLU A 143 -4.42 -11.13 -14.05
C GLU A 143 -3.48 -12.33 -13.84
N THR A 144 -2.72 -12.68 -14.88
CA THR A 144 -1.71 -13.75 -14.80
C THR A 144 -0.58 -13.33 -13.89
N ALA A 145 -0.04 -12.11 -14.06
CA ALA A 145 1.02 -11.57 -13.22
C ALA A 145 0.62 -11.51 -11.75
N LEU A 146 -0.62 -11.09 -11.47
CA LEU A 146 -1.18 -11.07 -10.12
C LEU A 146 -1.28 -12.48 -9.54
N SER A 147 -1.83 -13.44 -10.30
CA SER A 147 -1.97 -14.82 -9.86
C SER A 147 -0.62 -15.47 -9.55
N GLU A 148 0.40 -15.20 -10.35
CA GLU A 148 1.77 -15.69 -10.14
C GLU A 148 2.37 -15.07 -8.86
N LEU A 149 2.19 -13.78 -8.66
CA LEU A 149 2.69 -13.07 -7.50
C LEU A 149 2.02 -13.52 -6.19
N GLU A 150 0.74 -13.87 -6.22
CA GLU A 150 0.01 -14.43 -5.08
C GLU A 150 0.45 -15.88 -4.75
N LYS A 151 0.88 -16.65 -5.75
CA LYS A 151 1.37 -18.02 -5.57
C LYS A 151 2.81 -18.06 -5.05
N ASP A 152 3.66 -17.18 -5.59
CA ASP A 152 5.07 -17.08 -5.21
C ASP A 152 5.36 -15.66 -4.71
N SER A 153 5.32 -15.50 -3.38
CA SER A 153 5.60 -14.24 -2.72
C SER A 153 7.10 -13.91 -2.62
N ASP A 154 8.00 -14.78 -3.10
CA ASP A 154 9.44 -14.58 -2.97
C ASP A 154 9.90 -13.37 -3.79
N TRP A 155 9.43 -13.25 -5.01
CA TRP A 155 9.72 -12.07 -5.83
C TRP A 155 9.15 -10.78 -5.23
N LEU A 156 7.91 -10.81 -4.73
CA LEU A 156 7.31 -9.67 -4.04
C LEU A 156 8.13 -9.28 -2.81
N SER A 157 8.57 -10.28 -2.04
CA SER A 157 9.39 -10.07 -0.85
C SER A 157 10.73 -9.43 -1.19
N ASP A 158 11.40 -9.88 -2.25
CA ASP A 158 12.66 -9.33 -2.71
C ASP A 158 12.51 -7.86 -3.19
N MET A 159 11.46 -7.57 -3.95
CA MET A 159 11.16 -6.21 -4.42
C MET A 159 10.83 -5.26 -3.25
N ALA A 160 10.00 -5.71 -2.31
CA ALA A 160 9.63 -4.92 -1.13
C ALA A 160 10.86 -4.67 -0.25
N LEU A 161 11.70 -5.69 -0.04
CA LEU A 161 12.91 -5.59 0.75
C LEU A 161 13.90 -4.57 0.16
N LEU A 162 14.11 -4.60 -1.15
CA LEU A 162 14.94 -3.59 -1.84
C LEU A 162 14.43 -2.16 -1.63
N ALA A 163 13.11 -1.97 -1.70
CA ALA A 163 12.51 -0.67 -1.47
C ALA A 163 12.68 -0.21 -0.02
N ILE A 164 12.43 -1.08 0.95
CA ILE A 164 12.53 -0.79 2.39
C ILE A 164 13.98 -0.46 2.78
N HIS A 165 14.95 -1.27 2.33
CA HIS A 165 16.37 -1.02 2.60
C HIS A 165 16.90 0.23 1.90
N GLY A 166 16.38 0.57 0.73
CA GLY A 166 16.68 1.82 0.05
C GLY A 166 16.35 3.06 0.90
N HIS A 167 15.49 2.91 1.90
CA HIS A 167 15.15 3.94 2.90
C HIS A 167 15.85 3.73 4.25
N GLY A 168 16.80 2.80 4.35
CA GLY A 168 17.61 2.61 5.55
C GLY A 168 16.93 1.91 6.72
N LEU A 169 15.83 1.20 6.47
CA LEU A 169 15.10 0.48 7.51
C LEU A 169 15.67 -0.95 7.68
N PRO A 170 16.03 -1.36 8.91
CA PRO A 170 16.60 -2.67 9.19
C PRO A 170 15.51 -3.76 9.30
N VAL A 171 14.91 -4.12 8.17
CA VAL A 171 13.85 -5.13 8.09
C VAL A 171 14.41 -6.38 7.43
N SER A 172 14.15 -7.56 7.98
CA SER A 172 14.57 -8.84 7.41
C SER A 172 13.58 -9.33 6.33
N ARG A 173 14.06 -10.23 5.45
CA ARG A 173 13.20 -10.92 4.48
C ARG A 173 12.07 -11.70 5.15
N THR A 174 12.32 -12.26 6.31
CA THR A 174 11.32 -13.00 7.09
C THR A 174 10.22 -12.07 7.56
N ASP A 175 10.54 -10.86 8.06
CA ASP A 175 9.56 -9.88 8.49
C ASP A 175 8.65 -9.45 7.34
N VAL A 176 9.21 -9.26 6.14
CA VAL A 176 8.44 -8.93 4.93
C VAL A 176 7.49 -10.08 4.56
N LYS A 177 7.98 -11.33 4.54
CA LYS A 177 7.14 -12.50 4.24
C LYS A 177 6.03 -12.69 5.25
N ASP A 178 6.31 -12.51 6.53
CA ASP A 178 5.31 -12.63 7.59
C ASP A 178 4.28 -11.51 7.50
N THR A 179 4.70 -10.29 7.14
CA THR A 179 3.79 -9.17 6.89
C THR A 179 2.87 -9.44 5.69
N ILE A 180 3.40 -9.99 4.58
CA ILE A 180 2.59 -10.38 3.41
C ILE A 180 1.56 -11.43 3.83
N ARG A 181 1.99 -12.50 4.49
CA ARG A 181 1.11 -13.60 4.92
C ARG A 181 0.03 -13.11 5.88
N PHE A 182 0.42 -12.32 6.88
CA PHE A 182 -0.52 -11.73 7.83
C PHE A 182 -1.50 -10.80 7.13
N GLY A 183 -1.02 -9.92 6.26
CA GLY A 183 -1.86 -8.98 5.50
C GLY A 183 -2.88 -9.72 4.63
N MET A 184 -2.49 -10.75 3.89
CA MET A 184 -3.41 -11.54 3.07
C MET A 184 -4.46 -12.28 3.90
N THR A 185 -4.11 -12.71 5.10
CA THR A 185 -5.06 -13.34 6.03
C THR A 185 -6.03 -12.32 6.64
N ALA A 186 -5.52 -11.15 7.01
CA ALA A 186 -6.28 -10.13 7.73
C ALA A 186 -7.10 -9.22 6.81
N HIS A 187 -6.63 -8.92 5.60
CA HIS A 187 -7.17 -7.88 4.73
C HIS A 187 -7.58 -8.36 3.34
N GLY A 188 -7.57 -9.68 3.10
CA GLY A 188 -7.96 -10.27 1.82
C GLY A 188 -6.82 -10.42 0.83
N ARG A 189 -7.15 -10.74 -0.41
CA ARG A 189 -6.18 -11.08 -1.46
C ARG A 189 -5.35 -9.86 -1.87
N LEU A 190 -4.14 -10.10 -2.36
CA LEU A 190 -3.24 -9.05 -2.83
C LEU A 190 -3.89 -8.13 -3.89
N GLY A 191 -4.68 -8.70 -4.79
CA GLY A 191 -5.42 -7.94 -5.80
C GLY A 191 -6.36 -6.88 -5.23
N ASP A 192 -6.91 -7.10 -4.03
CA ASP A 192 -7.79 -6.14 -3.36
C ASP A 192 -7.03 -4.91 -2.82
N TRP A 193 -5.71 -5.02 -2.67
CA TRP A 193 -4.86 -3.95 -2.11
C TRP A 193 -4.37 -2.97 -3.16
N LEU A 194 -4.37 -3.38 -4.44
CA LEU A 194 -3.75 -2.65 -5.52
C LEU A 194 -4.62 -1.51 -6.04
N LEU A 195 -3.97 -0.53 -6.64
CA LEU A 195 -4.60 0.56 -7.39
C LEU A 195 -4.31 0.34 -8.88
N PRO A 196 -5.29 -0.12 -9.68
CA PRO A 196 -5.10 -0.39 -11.12
C PRO A 196 -4.52 0.80 -11.88
N GLU A 197 -4.95 2.01 -11.55
CA GLU A 197 -4.47 3.24 -12.16
C GLU A 197 -2.99 3.48 -11.87
N LYS A 198 -2.52 3.04 -10.68
CA LYS A 198 -1.12 3.14 -10.31
C LYS A 198 -0.27 2.13 -11.06
N ILE A 199 -0.77 0.90 -11.22
CA ILE A 199 -0.12 -0.14 -12.02
C ILE A 199 0.08 0.37 -13.44
N GLU A 200 -0.95 0.93 -14.07
CA GLU A 200 -0.87 1.45 -15.44
C GLU A 200 0.11 2.63 -15.55
N SER A 201 0.06 3.57 -14.61
CA SER A 201 1.01 4.68 -14.52
C SER A 201 2.46 4.22 -14.40
N VAL A 202 2.71 3.17 -13.60
CA VAL A 202 4.04 2.58 -13.43
C VAL A 202 4.46 1.81 -14.68
N ARG A 203 3.54 1.10 -15.35
CA ARG A 203 3.80 0.31 -16.55
C ARG A 203 4.40 1.15 -17.67
N VAL A 204 3.89 2.35 -17.89
CA VAL A 204 4.39 3.25 -18.93
C VAL A 204 5.87 3.58 -18.73
N GLY A 205 6.32 3.72 -17.48
CA GLY A 205 7.73 3.98 -17.17
C GLY A 205 8.58 2.74 -16.90
N SER A 206 7.95 1.57 -16.68
CA SER A 206 8.63 0.35 -16.21
C SER A 206 9.53 -0.26 -17.26
N ALA A 207 9.13 -0.29 -18.53
CA ALA A 207 9.91 -0.89 -19.60
C ALA A 207 11.30 -0.25 -19.71
N ALA A 208 11.38 1.08 -19.75
CA ALA A 208 12.65 1.79 -19.85
C ALA A 208 13.51 1.66 -18.58
N ARG A 209 12.87 1.67 -17.39
CA ARG A 209 13.57 1.51 -16.11
C ARG A 209 14.12 0.09 -15.97
N LEU A 210 13.32 -0.92 -16.34
CA LEU A 210 13.70 -2.32 -16.29
C LEU A 210 14.84 -2.61 -17.29
N ALA A 211 14.74 -2.14 -18.53
CA ALA A 211 15.80 -2.28 -19.52
C ALA A 211 17.12 -1.70 -19.00
N ARG A 212 17.08 -0.50 -18.43
CA ARG A 212 18.24 0.14 -17.81
C ARG A 212 18.79 -0.66 -16.63
N PHE A 213 17.91 -1.18 -15.76
CA PHE A 213 18.30 -1.99 -14.62
C PHE A 213 18.99 -3.30 -15.04
N LEU A 214 18.46 -3.94 -16.08
CA LEU A 214 18.98 -5.19 -16.63
C LEU A 214 20.22 -4.98 -17.54
N GLY A 215 20.55 -3.73 -17.88
CA GLY A 215 21.66 -3.40 -18.76
C GLY A 215 21.41 -3.79 -20.21
N VAL A 216 20.15 -3.80 -20.66
CA VAL A 216 19.72 -4.11 -22.03
C VAL A 216 19.12 -2.87 -22.72
N ASN A 217 19.19 -2.82 -24.05
CA ASN A 217 18.65 -1.68 -24.80
C ASN A 217 17.10 -1.71 -24.87
N ASP A 218 16.53 -2.91 -24.92
CA ASP A 218 15.08 -3.13 -24.85
C ASP A 218 14.79 -4.46 -24.11
N LEU A 219 13.51 -4.72 -23.86
CA LEU A 219 13.07 -5.91 -23.11
C LEU A 219 12.71 -7.09 -24.00
N ARG A 220 12.94 -7.01 -25.31
CA ARG A 220 12.62 -8.13 -26.21
C ARG A 220 13.45 -9.35 -25.85
N GLY A 221 12.76 -10.48 -25.62
CA GLY A 221 13.41 -11.73 -25.24
C GLY A 221 13.81 -11.86 -23.76
N VAL A 222 13.61 -10.83 -22.94
CA VAL A 222 13.78 -10.95 -21.49
C VAL A 222 12.55 -11.61 -20.90
N SER A 223 12.73 -12.73 -20.21
CA SER A 223 11.64 -13.41 -19.49
C SER A 223 11.40 -12.80 -18.10
N VAL A 224 10.18 -12.97 -17.56
CA VAL A 224 9.84 -12.59 -16.19
C VAL A 224 10.76 -13.29 -15.18
N SER A 225 11.04 -14.57 -15.41
CA SER A 225 11.95 -15.36 -14.56
C SER A 225 13.37 -14.81 -14.55
N GLU A 226 13.90 -14.37 -15.70
CA GLU A 226 15.21 -13.75 -15.79
C GLU A 226 15.23 -12.39 -15.05
N ALA A 227 14.22 -11.56 -15.26
CA ALA A 227 14.09 -10.29 -14.55
C ALA A 227 14.02 -10.50 -13.03
N ALA A 228 13.20 -11.44 -12.56
CA ALA A 228 13.09 -11.80 -11.16
C ALA A 228 14.41 -12.31 -10.57
N GLY A 229 15.14 -13.17 -11.31
CA GLY A 229 16.45 -13.66 -10.91
C GLY A 229 17.46 -12.52 -10.69
N ARG A 230 17.58 -11.62 -11.65
CA ARG A 230 18.49 -10.46 -11.55
C ARG A 230 18.11 -9.49 -10.42
N ILE A 231 16.81 -9.33 -10.14
CA ILE A 231 16.35 -8.54 -8.99
C ILE A 231 16.77 -9.22 -7.68
N ARG A 232 16.60 -10.53 -7.58
CA ARG A 232 17.01 -11.33 -6.41
C ARG A 232 18.52 -11.26 -6.16
N ASP A 233 19.32 -11.43 -7.21
CA ASP A 233 20.79 -11.36 -7.11
C ASP A 233 21.23 -9.99 -6.58
N ARG A 234 20.61 -8.91 -7.09
CA ARG A 234 20.91 -7.56 -6.61
C ARG A 234 20.47 -7.34 -5.17
N ALA A 235 19.31 -7.88 -4.76
CA ALA A 235 18.85 -7.84 -3.38
C ALA A 235 19.86 -8.53 -2.46
N SER A 236 20.33 -9.72 -2.84
CA SER A 236 21.32 -10.49 -2.06
C SER A 236 22.65 -9.71 -1.89
N VAL A 237 23.13 -9.06 -2.95
CA VAL A 237 24.35 -8.25 -2.89
C VAL A 237 24.19 -7.02 -1.99
N GLN A 238 23.06 -6.32 -2.06
CA GLN A 238 22.81 -5.12 -1.25
C GLN A 238 22.55 -5.42 0.22
N LEU A 239 22.02 -6.60 0.51
CA LEU A 239 21.62 -7.00 1.86
C LEU A 239 22.69 -7.81 2.59
N GLY A 240 23.82 -8.11 1.96
CA GLY A 240 24.92 -8.86 2.56
C GLY A 240 24.56 -10.29 2.91
N ALA A 241 23.61 -10.89 2.20
CA ALA A 241 23.15 -12.26 2.39
C ALA A 241 23.93 -13.23 1.51
#